data_486f6d83d7283940e7d9078137861b67
#
_entry.id   486f6d83d7283940e7d9078137861b67
#
_cell.length_a   1.000
_cell.length_b   1.000
_cell.length_c   1.000
_cell.angle_alpha   90.00
_cell.angle_beta   90.00
_cell.angle_gamma   90.00
#
_symmetry.space_group_name_H-M   'P 1'
#
loop_
_entity.id
_entity.type
_entity.pdbx_description
1 polymer ?
#
loop_
_entity_poly.entity_id
_entity_poly.type
_entity_poly.pdbx_seq_one_letter_code
_entity_poly.pdbx_strand_id
1 'polypeptide(L)'
;MAFNITTKKELEKHVDFDISIITDNLKDGEFFGDEKKLTSRSKLYEVTIPKGADDKLKAPLRKLGVKSPFSQDKVELETNTGITLRLRKTGKVSVGATTDALETAKQERASLLIIEEAIQKGKTYRDNVALQKSPMFKKLAEVYPEINDTWCKSFAAQGRKMRTKFSNDRFETYNRDGGFMDWYSKHVNTRYQIKKKDSLNPADIWMINEEKVVKNRINRANSLEEHNNIMRRLYKERKLCGISLKAITGRNARFEEVNLKESIPDTESYELDNIKMKFNITPEGRLDTTDTLIDISNASGMGAKFQIRQNSKGFSNLKFEPTQRGAGAARLGKVPLSMLKVLLESYGITERDFENRWQMYPGNGQEFEDEQDDYKMMFDAIHGDVETNIQKDDFVPNVMRSFETTDVSNGYITSKLQQLKFVYHLLTLSTDEQNILLTEMLYLGAKKGKIFGPHGKLY
;
A
#
# COMPACT_ATOMS: atom_id res chain seq x y z
N MET A 1 -17.71 21.28 11.46
CA MET A 1 -18.20 21.89 10.21
C MET A 1 -17.22 21.54 9.10
N ALA A 2 -17.72 21.05 7.98
CA ALA A 2 -16.88 20.84 6.79
C ALA A 2 -16.73 22.20 6.08
N PHE A 3 -15.52 22.64 5.88
CA PHE A 3 -15.24 23.84 5.09
C PHE A 3 -15.15 23.43 3.62
N ASN A 4 -15.91 24.10 2.78
CA ASN A 4 -15.85 23.91 1.34
C ASN A 4 -15.27 25.20 0.72
N ILE A 5 -14.09 25.11 0.11
CA ILE A 5 -13.47 26.24 -0.58
C ILE A 5 -13.45 25.90 -2.07
N THR A 6 -14.37 26.49 -2.82
CA THR A 6 -14.53 26.22 -4.24
C THR A 6 -14.24 27.45 -5.10
N THR A 7 -14.10 28.62 -4.48
CA THR A 7 -13.86 29.88 -5.19
C THR A 7 -12.74 30.70 -4.55
N LYS A 8 -12.13 31.59 -5.36
CA LYS A 8 -11.16 32.59 -4.88
C LYS A 8 -11.74 33.40 -3.71
N LYS A 9 -12.99 33.85 -3.82
CA LYS A 9 -13.68 34.66 -2.81
C LYS A 9 -13.87 33.92 -1.48
N GLU A 10 -14.03 32.63 -1.51
CA GLU A 10 -14.11 31.81 -0.28
C GLU A 10 -12.73 31.67 0.38
N LEU A 11 -11.68 31.44 -0.43
CA LEU A 11 -10.32 31.35 0.09
C LEU A 11 -9.82 32.68 0.65
N GLU A 12 -10.16 33.82 0.04
CA GLU A 12 -9.84 35.18 0.51
C GLU A 12 -10.30 35.45 1.96
N LYS A 13 -11.39 34.81 2.42
CA LYS A 13 -11.86 34.92 3.79
C LYS A 13 -10.94 34.27 4.83
N HIS A 14 -10.05 33.40 4.38
CA HIS A 14 -9.17 32.60 5.26
C HIS A 14 -7.71 33.07 5.23
N VAL A 15 -7.33 33.94 4.33
CA VAL A 15 -5.97 34.44 4.16
C VAL A 15 -5.87 35.93 4.44
N ASP A 16 -4.75 36.37 4.97
CA ASP A 16 -4.43 37.78 5.29
C ASP A 16 -3.52 38.44 4.24
N PHE A 17 -3.31 37.77 3.12
CA PHE A 17 -2.55 38.26 1.99
C PHE A 17 -3.38 38.22 0.70
N ASP A 18 -2.96 39.00 -0.29
CA ASP A 18 -3.62 39.01 -1.59
C ASP A 18 -3.44 37.67 -2.31
N ILE A 19 -4.53 36.89 -2.35
CA ILE A 19 -4.52 35.56 -2.97
C ILE A 19 -4.24 35.61 -4.48
N SER A 20 -4.42 36.76 -5.15
CA SER A 20 -4.10 36.95 -6.56
C SER A 20 -2.63 36.67 -6.85
N ILE A 21 -1.75 36.87 -5.88
CA ILE A 21 -0.33 36.51 -5.95
C ILE A 21 -0.14 35.04 -6.37
N ILE A 22 -1.07 34.18 -5.97
CA ILE A 22 -1.06 32.76 -6.31
C ILE A 22 -2.01 32.47 -7.46
N THR A 23 -3.27 32.92 -7.39
CA THR A 23 -4.32 32.53 -8.34
C THR A 23 -4.13 33.09 -9.75
N ASP A 24 -3.53 34.28 -9.89
CA ASP A 24 -3.26 34.86 -11.21
C ASP A 24 -2.19 34.09 -12.01
N ASN A 25 -1.42 33.24 -11.32
CA ASN A 25 -0.42 32.37 -11.92
C ASN A 25 -0.91 30.94 -12.18
N LEU A 26 -2.15 30.63 -11.78
CA LEU A 26 -2.80 29.33 -11.96
C LEU A 26 -4.18 29.55 -12.57
N LYS A 27 -4.61 28.64 -13.45
CA LYS A 27 -5.98 28.63 -13.97
C LYS A 27 -6.95 28.23 -12.86
N ASP A 28 -8.18 28.72 -12.89
CA ASP A 28 -9.19 28.41 -11.87
C ASP A 28 -9.39 26.92 -11.62
N GLY A 29 -9.43 26.09 -12.66
CA GLY A 29 -9.54 24.64 -12.53
C GLY A 29 -8.28 23.96 -11.95
N GLU A 30 -7.13 24.62 -11.94
CA GLU A 30 -5.90 24.11 -11.31
C GLU A 30 -5.87 24.40 -9.81
N PHE A 31 -6.50 25.49 -9.37
CA PHE A 31 -6.50 25.92 -7.99
C PHE A 31 -7.75 25.49 -7.23
N PHE A 32 -8.91 25.65 -7.83
CA PHE A 32 -10.20 25.39 -7.23
C PHE A 32 -10.91 24.13 -7.74
N GLY A 33 -10.22 23.20 -8.38
CA GLY A 33 -10.83 21.97 -8.91
C GLY A 33 -11.86 21.35 -7.94
N ASP A 34 -12.78 20.55 -8.47
CA ASP A 34 -13.97 19.98 -7.84
C ASP A 34 -13.92 19.82 -6.30
N GLU A 35 -14.88 20.43 -5.59
CA GLU A 35 -15.20 20.36 -4.15
C GLU A 35 -14.10 19.79 -3.22
N LYS A 36 -13.10 20.55 -2.91
CA LYS A 36 -12.13 20.18 -1.87
C LYS A 36 -12.73 20.46 -0.49
N LYS A 37 -13.14 19.38 0.19
CA LYS A 37 -13.68 19.47 1.54
C LYS A 37 -12.57 19.45 2.57
N LEU A 38 -12.44 20.55 3.34
CA LEU A 38 -11.64 20.56 4.56
C LEU A 38 -12.37 19.77 5.64
N THR A 39 -11.69 18.83 6.26
CA THR A 39 -12.24 18.14 7.44
C THR A 39 -11.90 18.91 8.70
N SER A 40 -12.76 18.86 9.71
CA SER A 40 -12.53 19.50 11.02
C SER A 40 -11.25 19.04 11.73
N ARG A 41 -10.67 17.90 11.29
CA ARG A 41 -9.44 17.33 11.84
C ARG A 41 -8.17 17.75 11.13
N SER A 42 -8.22 18.10 9.85
CA SER A 42 -7.01 18.36 9.07
C SER A 42 -6.92 19.80 8.66
N LYS A 43 -7.31 20.77 9.21
CA LYS A 43 -7.16 22.21 8.86
C LYS A 43 -6.18 22.53 7.71
N LEU A 44 -6.07 21.59 6.75
CA LEU A 44 -5.11 21.56 5.65
C LEU A 44 -5.85 21.61 4.32
N TYR A 45 -5.64 22.68 3.57
CA TYR A 45 -6.10 22.82 2.19
C TYR A 45 -4.92 22.60 1.25
N GLU A 46 -4.89 21.46 0.54
CA GLU A 46 -3.79 21.12 -0.37
C GLU A 46 -4.19 21.39 -1.82
N VAL A 47 -3.34 22.13 -2.52
CA VAL A 47 -3.44 22.41 -3.94
C VAL A 47 -2.25 21.79 -4.65
N THR A 48 -2.51 20.99 -5.68
CA THR A 48 -1.46 20.42 -6.50
C THR A 48 -1.07 21.41 -7.61
N ILE A 49 0.21 21.77 -7.65
CA ILE A 49 0.76 22.70 -8.63
C ILE A 49 1.16 21.94 -9.89
N PRO A 50 0.63 22.27 -11.07
CA PRO A 50 1.01 21.64 -12.32
C PRO A 50 2.51 21.80 -12.62
N LYS A 51 3.06 20.86 -13.39
CA LYS A 51 4.47 20.87 -13.77
C LYS A 51 4.82 22.19 -14.50
N GLY A 52 5.82 22.89 -13.98
CA GLY A 52 6.29 24.19 -14.53
C GLY A 52 5.52 25.42 -13.99
N ALA A 53 4.36 25.24 -13.37
CA ALA A 53 3.66 26.35 -12.70
C ALA A 53 4.35 26.76 -11.41
N ASP A 54 5.12 25.85 -10.79
CA ASP A 54 5.94 26.15 -9.62
C ASP A 54 6.96 27.25 -9.88
N ASP A 55 7.56 27.32 -11.07
CA ASP A 55 8.51 28.37 -11.43
C ASP A 55 7.84 29.76 -11.45
N LYS A 56 6.61 29.86 -11.93
CA LYS A 56 5.83 31.10 -11.94
C LYS A 56 5.48 31.57 -10.53
N LEU A 57 5.29 30.63 -9.60
CA LEU A 57 4.92 30.92 -8.20
C LEU A 57 6.10 31.25 -7.29
N LYS A 58 7.35 30.97 -7.69
CA LYS A 58 8.53 31.22 -6.83
C LYS A 58 8.69 32.68 -6.48
N ALA A 59 8.56 33.59 -7.45
CA ALA A 59 8.69 35.03 -7.20
C ALA A 59 7.52 35.58 -6.35
N PRO A 60 6.24 35.28 -6.65
CA PRO A 60 5.11 35.63 -5.80
C PRO A 60 5.25 35.12 -4.36
N LEU A 61 5.63 33.84 -4.16
CA LEU A 61 5.78 33.25 -2.84
C LEU A 61 6.91 33.88 -2.01
N ARG A 62 7.99 34.34 -2.67
CA ARG A 62 9.05 35.09 -1.98
C ARG A 62 8.55 36.45 -1.46
N LYS A 63 7.63 37.10 -2.18
CA LYS A 63 6.97 38.32 -1.71
C LYS A 63 6.13 38.09 -0.45
N LEU A 64 5.61 36.87 -0.27
CA LEU A 64 4.91 36.42 0.94
C LEU A 64 5.87 35.93 2.05
N GLY A 65 7.17 36.17 1.93
CA GLY A 65 8.16 35.79 2.95
C GLY A 65 8.67 34.35 2.89
N VAL A 66 8.28 33.55 1.88
CA VAL A 66 8.78 32.17 1.73
C VAL A 66 10.22 32.20 1.21
N LYS A 67 11.20 31.86 2.06
CA LYS A 67 12.63 31.95 1.70
C LYS A 67 13.03 31.03 0.54
N SER A 68 12.55 29.80 0.52
CA SER A 68 12.92 28.78 -0.46
C SER A 68 11.69 28.01 -1.00
N PRO A 69 10.87 28.66 -1.88
CA PRO A 69 9.66 28.03 -2.39
C PRO A 69 9.97 26.72 -3.11
N PHE A 70 9.24 25.65 -2.76
CA PHE A 70 9.34 24.32 -3.35
C PHE A 70 10.69 23.59 -3.22
N SER A 71 11.53 23.95 -2.24
CA SER A 71 12.78 23.24 -1.96
C SER A 71 12.53 21.78 -1.49
N GLN A 72 11.35 21.52 -0.90
CA GLN A 72 10.90 20.21 -0.46
C GLN A 72 9.63 19.73 -1.22
N ASP A 73 9.49 20.10 -2.49
CA ASP A 73 8.34 19.81 -3.33
C ASP A 73 6.99 20.34 -2.81
N LYS A 74 7.00 21.14 -1.76
CA LYS A 74 5.82 21.78 -1.17
C LYS A 74 6.15 23.14 -0.59
N VAL A 75 5.12 23.97 -0.48
CA VAL A 75 5.11 25.24 0.28
C VAL A 75 3.88 25.22 1.17
N GLU A 76 4.03 25.58 2.44
CA GLU A 76 2.94 25.72 3.39
C GLU A 76 2.84 27.19 3.80
N LEU A 77 1.63 27.72 3.70
CA LEU A 77 1.27 29.06 4.10
C LEU A 77 0.23 28.96 5.21
N GLU A 78 0.49 29.57 6.35
CA GLU A 78 -0.49 29.69 7.41
C GLU A 78 -1.52 30.76 7.06
N THR A 79 -2.76 30.54 7.45
CA THR A 79 -3.85 31.47 7.24
C THR A 79 -4.34 32.03 8.56
N ASN A 80 -5.01 33.18 8.51
CA ASN A 80 -5.56 33.86 9.69
C ASN A 80 -6.66 33.07 10.41
N THR A 81 -7.22 32.04 9.81
CA THR A 81 -8.26 31.17 10.39
C THR A 81 -7.72 29.81 10.87
N GLY A 82 -6.40 29.68 10.94
CA GLY A 82 -5.72 28.44 11.36
C GLY A 82 -5.87 27.28 10.38
N ILE A 83 -6.17 27.56 9.11
CA ILE A 83 -6.09 26.64 8.00
C ILE A 83 -4.69 26.76 7.39
N THR A 84 -4.02 25.64 7.14
CA THR A 84 -2.76 25.61 6.39
C THR A 84 -3.07 25.44 4.91
N LEU A 85 -2.66 26.41 4.08
CA LEU A 85 -2.68 26.28 2.62
C LEU A 85 -1.37 25.63 2.18
N ARG A 86 -1.44 24.41 1.62
CA ARG A 86 -0.29 23.69 1.09
C ARG A 86 -0.32 23.69 -0.42
N LEU A 87 0.70 24.28 -1.03
CA LEU A 87 0.98 24.16 -2.45
C LEU A 87 1.98 23.04 -2.65
N ARG A 88 1.58 21.96 -3.33
CA ARG A 88 2.43 20.80 -3.56
C ARG A 88 2.84 20.72 -5.02
N LYS A 89 4.15 20.71 -5.28
CA LYS A 89 4.70 20.44 -6.59
C LYS A 89 4.47 18.98 -6.97
N THR A 90 3.96 18.74 -8.16
CA THR A 90 3.98 17.40 -8.72
C THR A 90 5.42 17.01 -8.96
N GLY A 91 5.89 15.97 -8.29
CA GLY A 91 7.20 15.38 -8.52
C GLY A 91 7.37 15.00 -9.99
N LYS A 92 8.61 14.71 -10.43
CA LYS A 92 8.88 14.28 -11.80
C LYS A 92 7.82 13.29 -12.26
N VAL A 93 6.95 13.74 -13.15
CA VAL A 93 5.87 12.92 -13.70
C VAL A 93 6.54 11.79 -14.47
N SER A 94 6.53 10.59 -13.91
CA SER A 94 6.44 9.43 -14.77
C SER A 94 5.16 9.65 -15.58
N VAL A 95 5.26 9.65 -16.90
CA VAL A 95 4.13 9.77 -17.81
C VAL A 95 3.04 8.78 -17.31
N GLY A 96 1.97 9.30 -16.71
CA GLY A 96 0.91 8.50 -16.07
C GLY A 96 0.48 8.90 -14.65
N ALA A 97 1.08 9.91 -14.01
CA ALA A 97 0.86 10.20 -12.58
C ALA A 97 0.19 11.56 -12.28
N THR A 98 -0.52 12.17 -13.21
CA THR A 98 -1.21 13.47 -13.01
C THR A 98 -2.64 13.50 -13.53
N THR A 99 -3.25 12.34 -13.74
CA THR A 99 -4.70 12.31 -13.84
C THR A 99 -5.26 12.29 -12.45
N ASP A 100 -6.21 13.16 -12.17
CA ASP A 100 -7.07 13.06 -10.98
C ASP A 100 -7.57 11.60 -10.88
N ALA A 101 -7.72 11.09 -9.67
CA ALA A 101 -8.24 9.75 -9.44
C ALA A 101 -9.60 9.53 -10.14
N LEU A 102 -10.39 10.59 -10.26
CA LEU A 102 -11.65 10.58 -11.00
C LEU A 102 -11.43 10.43 -12.50
N GLU A 103 -10.47 11.15 -13.09
CA GLU A 103 -10.14 11.04 -14.53
C GLU A 103 -9.58 9.64 -14.84
N THR A 104 -8.70 9.12 -13.98
CA THR A 104 -8.21 7.74 -14.12
C THR A 104 -9.35 6.74 -14.10
N ALA A 105 -10.31 6.89 -13.17
CA ALA A 105 -11.48 6.04 -13.10
C ALA A 105 -12.35 6.10 -14.36
N LYS A 106 -12.52 7.27 -14.94
CA LYS A 106 -13.25 7.45 -16.21
C LYS A 106 -12.52 6.79 -17.39
N GLN A 107 -11.19 6.93 -17.44
CA GLN A 107 -10.37 6.26 -18.46
C GLN A 107 -10.48 4.73 -18.37
N GLU A 108 -10.41 4.20 -17.18
CA GLU A 108 -10.54 2.74 -16.93
C GLU A 108 -11.93 2.21 -17.32
N ARG A 109 -13.01 2.96 -17.01
CA ARG A 109 -14.36 2.62 -17.44
C ARG A 109 -14.53 2.66 -18.96
N ALA A 110 -14.03 3.69 -19.62
CA ALA A 110 -14.06 3.81 -21.06
C ALA A 110 -13.24 2.70 -21.73
N SER A 111 -12.06 2.38 -21.18
CA SER A 111 -11.21 1.27 -21.62
C SER A 111 -11.95 -0.06 -21.52
N LEU A 112 -12.67 -0.29 -20.42
CA LEU A 112 -13.46 -1.53 -20.20
C LEU A 112 -14.46 -1.75 -21.31
N LEU A 113 -15.21 -0.72 -21.73
CA LEU A 113 -16.20 -0.82 -22.80
C LEU A 113 -15.57 -1.19 -24.15
N ILE A 114 -14.39 -0.66 -24.45
CA ILE A 114 -13.64 -1.00 -25.67
C ILE A 114 -13.12 -2.43 -25.62
N ILE A 115 -12.64 -2.87 -24.45
CA ILE A 115 -12.15 -4.23 -24.23
C ILE A 115 -13.30 -5.24 -24.34
N GLU A 116 -14.44 -4.93 -23.76
CA GLU A 116 -15.65 -5.73 -23.84
C GLU A 116 -16.12 -5.88 -25.30
N GLU A 117 -16.22 -4.79 -26.05
CA GLU A 117 -16.58 -4.85 -27.47
C GLU A 117 -15.58 -5.68 -28.30
N ALA A 118 -14.29 -5.52 -27.99
CA ALA A 118 -13.25 -6.27 -28.68
C ALA A 118 -13.33 -7.78 -28.42
N ILE A 119 -13.56 -8.19 -27.19
CA ILE A 119 -13.60 -9.61 -26.83
C ILE A 119 -14.95 -10.24 -27.23
N GLN A 120 -16.09 -9.63 -26.87
CA GLN A 120 -17.41 -10.21 -27.11
C GLN A 120 -17.81 -10.18 -28.59
N LYS A 121 -17.56 -9.05 -29.28
CA LYS A 121 -18.01 -8.85 -30.66
C LYS A 121 -16.90 -8.98 -31.70
N GLY A 122 -15.66 -9.17 -31.25
CA GLY A 122 -14.50 -9.25 -32.15
C GLY A 122 -14.14 -7.93 -32.81
N LYS A 123 -14.78 -6.83 -32.41
CA LYS A 123 -14.59 -5.52 -33.03
C LYS A 123 -13.44 -4.76 -32.43
N THR A 124 -12.49 -4.39 -33.26
CA THR A 124 -11.30 -3.62 -32.85
C THR A 124 -11.11 -2.43 -33.77
N TYR A 125 -10.33 -1.45 -33.30
CA TYR A 125 -10.03 -0.23 -34.05
C TYR A 125 -8.53 -0.21 -34.41
N ARG A 126 -8.22 0.04 -35.70
CA ARG A 126 -6.84 0.08 -36.19
C ARG A 126 -6.00 1.16 -35.47
N ASP A 127 -6.60 2.30 -35.21
CA ASP A 127 -5.98 3.47 -34.61
C ASP A 127 -7.03 4.37 -33.95
N ASN A 128 -6.59 5.49 -33.36
CA ASN A 128 -7.46 6.50 -32.76
C ASN A 128 -8.48 7.10 -33.74
N VAL A 129 -8.07 7.33 -34.98
CA VAL A 129 -8.98 7.93 -36.02
C VAL A 129 -10.11 6.98 -36.35
N ALA A 130 -9.82 5.68 -36.48
CA ALA A 130 -10.84 4.66 -36.71
C ALA A 130 -11.81 4.53 -35.49
N LEU A 131 -11.29 4.65 -34.25
CA LEU A 131 -12.14 4.68 -33.06
C LEU A 131 -13.03 5.95 -33.06
N GLN A 132 -12.46 7.13 -33.28
CA GLN A 132 -13.19 8.39 -33.26
C GLN A 132 -14.33 8.47 -34.29
N LYS A 133 -14.19 7.77 -35.41
CA LYS A 133 -15.25 7.64 -36.42
C LYS A 133 -16.30 6.57 -36.12
N SER A 134 -16.17 5.85 -35.00
CA SER A 134 -17.03 4.71 -34.67
C SER A 134 -18.27 5.10 -33.86
N PRO A 135 -19.34 4.30 -33.91
CA PRO A 135 -20.48 4.47 -33.02
C PRO A 135 -20.11 4.33 -31.53
N MET A 136 -19.06 3.55 -31.20
CA MET A 136 -18.55 3.42 -29.85
C MET A 136 -18.00 4.74 -29.32
N PHE A 137 -17.26 5.49 -30.15
CA PHE A 137 -16.77 6.79 -29.73
C PHE A 137 -17.89 7.77 -29.40
N LYS A 138 -18.97 7.78 -30.18
CA LYS A 138 -20.14 8.62 -29.89
C LYS A 138 -20.69 8.33 -28.49
N LYS A 139 -20.88 7.05 -28.17
CA LYS A 139 -21.34 6.62 -26.83
C LYS A 139 -20.36 7.03 -25.72
N LEU A 140 -19.07 6.91 -25.97
CA LEU A 140 -18.07 7.29 -24.98
C LEU A 140 -18.02 8.82 -24.79
N ALA A 141 -18.12 9.60 -25.85
CA ALA A 141 -18.09 11.06 -25.80
C ALA A 141 -19.35 11.65 -25.10
N GLU A 142 -20.50 10.96 -25.19
CA GLU A 142 -21.70 11.34 -24.44
C GLU A 142 -21.51 11.21 -22.92
N VAL A 143 -20.78 10.18 -22.47
CA VAL A 143 -20.56 9.90 -21.05
C VAL A 143 -19.30 10.57 -20.51
N TYR A 144 -18.27 10.71 -21.36
CA TYR A 144 -16.96 11.26 -21.04
C TYR A 144 -16.60 12.37 -22.04
N PRO A 145 -17.15 13.59 -21.88
CA PRO A 145 -16.90 14.70 -22.81
C PRO A 145 -15.40 15.08 -22.93
N GLU A 146 -14.62 14.78 -21.91
CA GLU A 146 -13.17 15.02 -21.86
C GLU A 146 -12.33 14.03 -22.66
N ILE A 147 -12.96 13.01 -23.29
CA ILE A 147 -12.22 12.03 -24.10
C ILE A 147 -11.44 12.70 -25.21
N ASN A 148 -10.16 12.41 -25.31
CA ASN A 148 -9.23 13.05 -26.22
C ASN A 148 -8.47 12.04 -27.10
N ASP A 149 -7.64 12.55 -27.99
CA ASP A 149 -6.87 11.72 -28.92
C ASP A 149 -5.92 10.74 -28.22
N THR A 150 -5.33 11.15 -27.09
CA THR A 150 -4.43 10.30 -26.29
C THR A 150 -5.17 9.12 -25.71
N TRP A 151 -6.39 9.34 -25.17
CA TRP A 151 -7.25 8.26 -24.68
C TRP A 151 -7.62 7.31 -25.81
N CYS A 152 -8.04 7.85 -26.96
CA CYS A 152 -8.43 7.04 -28.13
C CYS A 152 -7.27 6.17 -28.64
N LYS A 153 -6.03 6.69 -28.65
CA LYS A 153 -4.83 5.90 -29.00
C LYS A 153 -4.65 4.73 -28.07
N SER A 154 -4.71 5.00 -26.77
CA SER A 154 -4.58 3.97 -25.73
C SER A 154 -5.67 2.90 -25.87
N PHE A 155 -6.93 3.31 -25.99
CA PHE A 155 -8.07 2.39 -26.08
C PHE A 155 -8.02 1.51 -27.34
N ALA A 156 -7.71 2.08 -28.50
CA ALA A 156 -7.57 1.31 -29.73
C ALA A 156 -6.46 0.25 -29.62
N ALA A 157 -5.33 0.59 -29.02
CA ALA A 157 -4.23 -0.35 -28.79
C ALA A 157 -4.62 -1.44 -27.77
N GLN A 158 -5.27 -1.06 -26.68
CA GLN A 158 -5.77 -2.00 -25.65
C GLN A 158 -6.77 -3.00 -26.24
N GLY A 159 -7.78 -2.52 -26.95
CA GLY A 159 -8.79 -3.38 -27.57
C GLY A 159 -8.18 -4.42 -28.52
N ARG A 160 -7.26 -4.01 -29.41
CA ARG A 160 -6.56 -4.96 -30.31
C ARG A 160 -5.78 -6.01 -29.54
N LYS A 161 -5.01 -5.60 -28.51
CA LYS A 161 -4.20 -6.52 -27.72
C LYS A 161 -5.05 -7.51 -26.94
N MET A 162 -6.11 -7.01 -26.32
CA MET A 162 -7.03 -7.85 -25.53
C MET A 162 -7.79 -8.83 -26.42
N ARG A 163 -8.24 -8.40 -27.60
CA ARG A 163 -8.85 -9.31 -28.59
C ARG A 163 -7.91 -10.44 -28.98
N THR A 164 -6.62 -10.13 -29.25
CA THR A 164 -5.62 -11.16 -29.59
C THR A 164 -5.38 -12.13 -28.43
N LYS A 165 -5.32 -11.62 -27.19
CA LYS A 165 -5.00 -12.44 -26.01
C LYS A 165 -6.16 -13.35 -25.61
N PHE A 166 -7.40 -12.87 -25.74
CA PHE A 166 -8.62 -13.54 -25.27
C PHE A 166 -9.59 -13.87 -26.42
N SER A 167 -9.05 -14.19 -27.61
CA SER A 167 -9.84 -14.43 -28.83
C SER A 167 -10.84 -15.57 -28.70
N ASN A 168 -10.54 -16.57 -27.90
CA ASN A 168 -11.33 -17.78 -27.71
C ASN A 168 -12.09 -17.79 -26.37
N ASP A 169 -11.85 -16.77 -25.54
CA ASP A 169 -12.45 -16.71 -24.22
C ASP A 169 -13.78 -15.94 -24.27
N ARG A 170 -14.71 -16.35 -23.43
CA ARG A 170 -16.01 -15.69 -23.26
C ARG A 170 -16.16 -15.30 -21.81
N PHE A 171 -16.41 -14.03 -21.56
CA PHE A 171 -16.71 -13.52 -20.23
C PHE A 171 -18.14 -12.98 -20.23
N GLU A 172 -18.90 -13.30 -19.18
CA GLU A 172 -20.29 -12.86 -19.02
C GLU A 172 -20.36 -11.46 -18.43
N THR A 173 -19.40 -11.13 -17.57
CA THR A 173 -19.39 -9.86 -16.83
C THR A 173 -18.04 -9.15 -17.01
N TYR A 174 -18.14 -7.85 -17.23
CA TYR A 174 -17.03 -6.92 -17.29
C TYR A 174 -17.26 -5.87 -16.20
N ASN A 175 -16.35 -5.74 -15.25
CA ASN A 175 -16.58 -4.93 -14.06
C ASN A 175 -15.38 -4.05 -13.71
N ARG A 176 -15.64 -2.80 -13.41
CA ARG A 176 -14.67 -1.85 -12.86
C ARG A 176 -15.17 -1.26 -11.54
N ASP A 177 -16.44 -0.89 -11.46
CA ASP A 177 -17.09 -0.30 -10.29
C ASP A 177 -18.33 -1.09 -9.93
N GLY A 178 -18.68 -1.10 -8.66
CA GLY A 178 -19.85 -1.86 -8.18
C GLY A 178 -19.64 -3.38 -8.33
N GLY A 179 -20.72 -4.12 -8.26
CA GLY A 179 -20.79 -5.55 -8.57
C GLY A 179 -19.68 -6.39 -7.92
N PHE A 180 -18.89 -7.06 -8.76
CA PHE A 180 -17.78 -7.92 -8.28
C PHE A 180 -16.67 -7.13 -7.60
N MET A 181 -16.31 -5.95 -8.11
CA MET A 181 -15.24 -5.12 -7.55
C MET A 181 -15.54 -4.74 -6.09
N ASP A 182 -16.74 -4.27 -5.82
CA ASP A 182 -17.17 -3.88 -4.47
C ASP A 182 -17.26 -5.09 -3.55
N TRP A 183 -17.83 -6.19 -4.06
CA TRP A 183 -17.88 -7.44 -3.32
C TRP A 183 -16.47 -7.91 -2.94
N TYR A 184 -15.53 -7.93 -3.91
CA TYR A 184 -14.16 -8.36 -3.68
C TYR A 184 -13.44 -7.46 -2.68
N SER A 185 -13.60 -6.14 -2.82
CA SER A 185 -13.02 -5.17 -1.88
C SER A 185 -13.55 -5.37 -0.46
N LYS A 186 -14.88 -5.59 -0.33
CA LYS A 186 -15.50 -5.89 0.96
C LYS A 186 -15.03 -7.24 1.52
N HIS A 187 -14.95 -8.27 0.68
CA HIS A 187 -14.50 -9.60 1.06
C HIS A 187 -13.06 -9.57 1.63
N VAL A 188 -12.11 -8.97 0.90
CA VAL A 188 -10.72 -8.92 1.36
C VAL A 188 -10.53 -8.00 2.57
N ASN A 189 -11.35 -6.95 2.70
CA ASN A 189 -11.33 -6.13 3.90
C ASN A 189 -11.89 -6.86 5.12
N THR A 190 -13.01 -7.54 4.98
CA THR A 190 -13.66 -8.24 6.10
C THR A 190 -12.85 -9.44 6.55
N ARG A 191 -12.30 -10.23 5.62
CA ARG A 191 -11.63 -11.50 5.93
C ARG A 191 -10.14 -11.33 6.26
N TYR A 192 -9.48 -10.37 5.61
CA TYR A 192 -8.02 -10.19 5.71
C TYR A 192 -7.64 -8.77 6.15
N GLN A 193 -8.60 -7.92 6.55
CA GLN A 193 -8.42 -6.53 6.96
C GLN A 193 -7.61 -5.70 5.96
N ILE A 194 -7.65 -6.08 4.69
CA ILE A 194 -6.98 -5.37 3.61
C ILE A 194 -7.86 -4.21 3.16
N LYS A 195 -7.67 -3.03 3.73
CA LYS A 195 -8.47 -1.84 3.45
C LYS A 195 -8.41 -1.37 1.99
N LYS A 196 -7.29 -1.61 1.31
CA LYS A 196 -7.11 -1.29 -0.11
C LYS A 196 -6.91 -2.57 -0.91
N LYS A 197 -7.88 -2.93 -1.76
CA LYS A 197 -7.79 -4.12 -2.63
C LYS A 197 -6.52 -4.18 -3.47
N ASP A 198 -6.02 -3.02 -3.92
CA ASP A 198 -4.79 -2.91 -4.73
C ASP A 198 -3.54 -3.40 -3.99
N SER A 199 -3.62 -3.52 -2.67
CA SER A 199 -2.56 -4.13 -1.87
C SER A 199 -2.52 -5.64 -2.05
N LEU A 200 -3.62 -6.28 -2.40
CA LEU A 200 -3.69 -7.72 -2.68
C LEU A 200 -3.73 -8.00 -4.18
N ASN A 201 -4.56 -7.28 -4.92
CA ASN A 201 -4.65 -7.42 -6.37
C ASN A 201 -4.79 -6.05 -7.04
N PRO A 202 -3.82 -5.64 -7.88
CA PRO A 202 -3.80 -4.33 -8.52
C PRO A 202 -4.66 -4.25 -9.79
N ALA A 203 -5.59 -5.18 -10.00
CA ALA A 203 -6.46 -5.15 -11.16
C ALA A 203 -7.41 -3.94 -11.13
N ASP A 204 -7.41 -3.19 -12.21
CA ASP A 204 -8.27 -2.03 -12.41
C ASP A 204 -9.63 -2.44 -12.99
N ILE A 205 -9.64 -3.51 -13.80
CA ILE A 205 -10.87 -4.10 -14.37
C ILE A 205 -10.88 -5.61 -14.18
N TRP A 206 -12.09 -6.19 -14.16
CA TRP A 206 -12.31 -7.62 -14.02
C TRP A 206 -13.18 -8.15 -15.15
N MET A 207 -12.76 -9.27 -15.72
CA MET A 207 -13.51 -10.05 -16.71
C MET A 207 -13.86 -11.38 -16.06
N ILE A 208 -15.15 -11.72 -16.01
CA ILE A 208 -15.66 -12.79 -15.15
C ILE A 208 -16.60 -13.68 -15.96
N ASN A 209 -16.43 -14.96 -15.76
CA ASN A 209 -17.34 -16.00 -16.22
C ASN A 209 -17.86 -16.78 -15.02
N GLU A 210 -19.15 -17.05 -14.94
CA GLU A 210 -19.80 -17.74 -13.83
C GLU A 210 -19.54 -17.06 -12.45
N GLU A 211 -19.89 -15.80 -12.31
CA GLU A 211 -19.58 -14.98 -11.12
C GLU A 211 -19.94 -15.67 -9.81
N LYS A 212 -21.07 -16.39 -9.76
CA LYS A 212 -21.49 -17.14 -8.57
C LYS A 212 -20.47 -18.22 -8.18
N VAL A 213 -19.96 -18.96 -9.16
CA VAL A 213 -18.94 -20.01 -8.94
C VAL A 213 -17.64 -19.38 -8.47
N VAL A 214 -17.24 -18.27 -9.08
CA VAL A 214 -16.05 -17.51 -8.69
C VAL A 214 -16.14 -17.07 -7.24
N LYS A 215 -17.22 -16.40 -6.85
CA LYS A 215 -17.44 -15.95 -5.46
C LYS A 215 -17.43 -17.11 -4.47
N ASN A 216 -18.09 -18.22 -4.79
CA ASN A 216 -18.14 -19.39 -3.92
C ASN A 216 -16.73 -20.01 -3.72
N ARG A 217 -15.93 -20.08 -4.78
CA ARG A 217 -14.55 -20.60 -4.66
C ARG A 217 -13.67 -19.68 -3.82
N ILE A 218 -13.74 -18.38 -4.01
CA ILE A 218 -13.00 -17.39 -3.22
C ILE A 218 -13.40 -17.45 -1.75
N ASN A 219 -14.68 -17.59 -1.45
CA ASN A 219 -15.18 -17.68 -0.07
C ASN A 219 -14.69 -18.91 0.70
N ARG A 220 -14.25 -19.97 0.01
CA ARG A 220 -13.71 -21.18 0.64
C ARG A 220 -12.27 -21.04 1.12
N ALA A 221 -11.56 -20.00 0.71
CA ALA A 221 -10.20 -19.78 1.13
C ALA A 221 -10.14 -19.56 2.65
N ASN A 222 -9.32 -20.32 3.35
CA ASN A 222 -9.12 -20.19 4.79
C ASN A 222 -7.89 -19.33 5.13
N SER A 223 -6.97 -19.17 4.17
CA SER A 223 -5.77 -18.35 4.31
C SER A 223 -5.59 -17.42 3.10
N LEU A 224 -4.71 -16.43 3.22
CA LEU A 224 -4.33 -15.56 2.09
C LEU A 224 -3.62 -16.33 1.00
N GLU A 225 -2.84 -17.33 1.37
CA GLU A 225 -2.17 -18.21 0.42
C GLU A 225 -3.18 -18.99 -0.41
N GLU A 226 -4.13 -19.67 0.26
CA GLU A 226 -5.20 -20.39 -0.41
C GLU A 226 -6.04 -19.47 -1.30
N HIS A 227 -6.35 -18.26 -0.82
CA HIS A 227 -7.02 -17.23 -1.61
C HIS A 227 -6.24 -16.92 -2.89
N ASN A 228 -4.92 -16.68 -2.78
CA ASN A 228 -4.08 -16.37 -3.93
C ASN A 228 -4.00 -17.55 -4.92
N ASN A 229 -3.94 -18.78 -4.42
CA ASN A 229 -3.93 -19.99 -5.23
C ASN A 229 -5.27 -20.20 -5.95
N ILE A 230 -6.39 -19.94 -5.29
CA ILE A 230 -7.71 -19.94 -5.92
C ILE A 230 -7.77 -18.87 -7.03
N MET A 231 -7.28 -17.67 -6.77
CA MET A 231 -7.24 -16.60 -7.77
C MET A 231 -6.40 -16.97 -8.99
N ARG A 232 -5.24 -17.62 -8.80
CA ARG A 232 -4.41 -18.13 -9.91
C ARG A 232 -5.13 -19.19 -10.73
N ARG A 233 -5.77 -20.16 -10.08
CA ARG A 233 -6.56 -21.19 -10.76
C ARG A 233 -7.71 -20.57 -11.56
N LEU A 234 -8.47 -19.66 -10.95
CA LEU A 234 -9.55 -18.96 -11.64
C LEU A 234 -9.07 -18.16 -12.86
N TYR A 235 -7.89 -17.56 -12.78
CA TYR A 235 -7.30 -16.87 -13.92
C TYR A 235 -6.86 -17.84 -15.02
N LYS A 236 -6.19 -18.93 -14.68
CA LYS A 236 -5.78 -19.98 -15.64
C LYS A 236 -7.00 -20.60 -16.35
N GLU A 237 -8.06 -20.84 -15.61
CA GLU A 237 -9.35 -21.36 -16.12
C GLU A 237 -10.19 -20.34 -16.90
N ARG A 238 -9.72 -19.08 -16.98
CA ARG A 238 -10.49 -17.98 -17.60
C ARG A 238 -11.86 -17.72 -16.95
N LYS A 239 -12.00 -18.07 -15.67
CA LYS A 239 -13.19 -17.77 -14.87
C LYS A 239 -13.14 -16.37 -14.27
N LEU A 240 -11.93 -15.90 -13.92
CA LEU A 240 -11.69 -14.57 -13.35
C LEU A 240 -10.36 -14.02 -13.82
N CYS A 241 -10.39 -12.99 -14.66
CA CYS A 241 -9.19 -12.32 -15.15
C CYS A 241 -9.20 -10.85 -14.72
N GLY A 242 -8.37 -10.53 -13.73
CA GLY A 242 -8.09 -9.14 -13.36
C GLY A 242 -7.06 -8.54 -14.32
N ILE A 243 -7.27 -7.30 -14.75
CA ILE A 243 -6.36 -6.59 -15.66
C ILE A 243 -5.98 -5.25 -15.04
N SER A 244 -4.69 -5.01 -14.89
CA SER A 244 -4.16 -3.69 -14.53
C SER A 244 -3.85 -2.90 -15.81
N LEU A 245 -4.44 -1.72 -15.91
CA LEU A 245 -4.33 -0.85 -17.07
C LEU A 245 -3.23 0.19 -16.87
N LYS A 246 -2.46 0.44 -17.94
CA LYS A 246 -1.51 1.54 -17.97
C LYS A 246 -1.76 2.37 -19.24
N ALA A 247 -1.50 3.66 -19.14
CA ALA A 247 -1.60 4.54 -20.29
C ALA A 247 -0.63 4.09 -21.40
N ILE A 248 -1.15 3.88 -22.61
CA ILE A 248 -0.37 3.45 -23.77
C ILE A 248 -0.11 4.66 -24.64
N THR A 249 1.14 5.06 -24.71
CA THR A 249 1.57 6.20 -25.55
C THR A 249 2.01 5.76 -26.94
N GLY A 250 2.34 4.48 -27.10
CA GLY A 250 2.77 3.88 -28.36
C GLY A 250 1.61 3.37 -29.23
N ARG A 251 1.94 2.92 -30.46
CA ARG A 251 0.96 2.33 -31.38
C ARG A 251 0.43 0.98 -30.94
N ASN A 252 1.24 0.20 -30.23
CA ASN A 252 0.94 -1.18 -29.85
C ASN A 252 0.97 -1.34 -28.34
N ALA A 253 -0.04 -2.02 -27.79
CA ALA A 253 -0.08 -2.43 -26.41
C ALA A 253 0.74 -3.72 -26.19
N ARG A 254 1.35 -3.81 -25.02
CA ARG A 254 1.96 -5.05 -24.50
C ARG A 254 1.06 -5.66 -23.43
N PHE A 255 1.11 -6.97 -23.34
CA PHE A 255 0.38 -7.70 -22.31
C PHE A 255 1.32 -8.67 -21.60
N GLU A 256 1.37 -8.57 -20.29
CA GLU A 256 2.18 -9.43 -19.43
C GLU A 256 1.27 -10.10 -18.41
N GLU A 257 1.43 -11.39 -18.22
CA GLU A 257 0.79 -12.12 -17.14
C GLU A 257 1.70 -12.08 -15.91
N VAL A 258 1.17 -11.50 -14.83
CA VAL A 258 1.91 -11.25 -13.59
C VAL A 258 1.38 -12.17 -12.50
N ASN A 259 2.29 -12.76 -11.71
CA ASN A 259 1.99 -13.64 -10.58
C ASN A 259 1.22 -14.92 -10.95
N LEU A 260 1.32 -15.35 -12.20
CA LEU A 260 0.67 -16.57 -12.71
C LEU A 260 1.62 -17.75 -12.81
N LYS A 261 2.93 -17.49 -12.85
CA LYS A 261 3.93 -18.56 -12.81
C LYS A 261 3.99 -19.13 -11.40
N GLU A 262 4.01 -20.41 -11.31
CA GLU A 262 4.29 -21.17 -10.09
C GLU A 262 5.76 -20.99 -9.70
N SER A 263 6.11 -19.81 -9.21
CA SER A 263 7.45 -19.60 -8.66
C SER A 263 7.54 -19.91 -7.17
N ILE A 264 6.39 -20.21 -6.56
CA ILE A 264 6.27 -20.81 -5.24
C ILE A 264 5.30 -21.98 -5.43
N PRO A 265 5.70 -23.21 -5.14
CA PRO A 265 4.78 -24.34 -5.13
C PRO A 265 3.55 -24.04 -4.29
N ASP A 266 2.40 -24.56 -4.70
CA ASP A 266 1.11 -24.36 -4.01
C ASP A 266 1.10 -24.88 -2.55
N THR A 267 2.23 -25.34 -2.04
CA THR A 267 2.37 -26.03 -0.76
C THR A 267 3.64 -25.70 0.01
N GLU A 268 4.47 -24.73 -0.43
CA GLU A 268 5.66 -24.41 0.36
C GLU A 268 5.30 -23.60 1.60
N SER A 269 5.23 -24.26 2.75
CA SER A 269 5.31 -23.64 4.05
C SER A 269 6.76 -23.29 4.36
N TYR A 270 6.96 -22.17 5.02
CA TYR A 270 8.26 -21.79 5.57
C TYR A 270 8.30 -22.15 7.04
N GLU A 271 9.39 -22.72 7.46
CA GLU A 271 9.66 -23.10 8.84
C GLU A 271 10.56 -22.06 9.50
N LEU A 272 10.38 -21.89 10.80
CA LEU A 272 11.23 -21.03 11.61
C LEU A 272 12.62 -21.69 11.78
N ASP A 273 13.67 -21.05 11.28
CA ASP A 273 15.06 -21.54 11.45
C ASP A 273 15.70 -20.97 12.71
N ASN A 274 15.62 -19.65 12.90
CA ASN A 274 16.33 -18.97 13.99
C ASN A 274 15.78 -17.55 14.21
N ILE A 275 15.88 -17.07 15.45
CA ILE A 275 15.57 -15.70 15.83
C ILE A 275 16.81 -15.07 16.48
N LYS A 276 17.23 -13.91 15.93
CA LYS A 276 18.32 -13.12 16.49
C LYS A 276 17.77 -11.83 17.06
N MET A 277 17.72 -11.78 18.38
CA MET A 277 17.30 -10.60 19.12
C MET A 277 18.40 -10.17 20.08
N LYS A 278 19.19 -9.19 19.67
CA LYS A 278 20.31 -8.72 20.49
C LYS A 278 19.89 -7.55 21.36
N PHE A 279 20.16 -7.68 22.64
CA PHE A 279 20.05 -6.62 23.62
C PHE A 279 21.48 -6.27 24.11
N ASN A 280 22.34 -5.89 23.15
CA ASN A 280 23.69 -5.48 23.49
C ASN A 280 23.64 -4.18 24.27
N ILE A 281 24.60 -4.03 25.17
CA ILE A 281 24.87 -2.75 25.78
C ILE A 281 26.06 -2.16 25.03
N THR A 282 25.92 -0.95 24.56
CA THR A 282 27.03 -0.21 23.99
C THR A 282 28.06 0.14 25.10
N PRO A 283 29.30 0.50 24.76
CA PRO A 283 30.26 0.97 25.75
C PRO A 283 29.75 2.13 26.61
N GLU A 284 28.81 2.91 26.08
CA GLU A 284 28.17 4.02 26.80
C GLU A 284 27.03 3.56 27.72
N GLY A 285 26.79 2.26 27.86
CA GLY A 285 25.73 1.70 28.72
C GLY A 285 24.32 1.74 28.11
N ARG A 286 24.21 1.87 26.77
CA ARG A 286 22.91 1.94 26.07
C ARG A 286 22.52 0.58 25.50
N LEU A 287 21.22 0.34 25.43
CA LEU A 287 20.69 -0.82 24.74
C LEU A 287 21.00 -0.72 23.23
N ASP A 288 21.66 -1.75 22.69
CA ASP A 288 21.83 -1.85 21.25
C ASP A 288 20.47 -2.04 20.58
N THR A 289 20.16 -1.09 19.73
CA THR A 289 18.88 -0.99 19.05
C THR A 289 18.88 -1.69 17.68
N THR A 290 19.75 -2.68 17.46
CA THR A 290 19.77 -3.43 16.20
C THR A 290 18.43 -4.13 15.92
N ASP A 291 18.12 -4.27 14.64
CA ASP A 291 16.91 -4.94 14.18
C ASP A 291 16.85 -6.39 14.68
N THR A 292 15.67 -6.87 15.02
CA THR A 292 15.45 -8.30 15.25
C THR A 292 15.34 -9.01 13.90
N LEU A 293 15.99 -10.15 13.77
CA LEU A 293 16.02 -10.96 12.56
C LEU A 293 15.34 -12.30 12.82
N ILE A 294 14.41 -12.68 11.95
CA ILE A 294 13.76 -14.00 11.97
C ILE A 294 14.13 -14.68 10.66
N ASP A 295 14.92 -15.74 10.74
CA ASP A 295 15.31 -16.54 9.61
C ASP A 295 14.29 -17.67 9.41
N ILE A 296 13.84 -17.86 8.18
CA ILE A 296 12.91 -18.92 7.78
C ILE A 296 13.40 -19.60 6.50
N SER A 297 13.10 -20.88 6.34
CA SER A 297 13.38 -21.65 5.13
C SER A 297 12.24 -22.59 4.78
N ASN A 298 12.18 -23.01 3.53
CA ASN A 298 11.23 -24.01 3.06
C ASN A 298 11.90 -25.36 2.80
N ALA A 299 11.12 -26.38 2.52
CA ALA A 299 11.61 -27.74 2.25
C ALA A 299 12.59 -27.82 1.06
N SER A 300 12.54 -26.88 0.11
CA SER A 300 13.50 -26.80 -1.01
C SER A 300 14.81 -26.09 -0.65
N GLY A 301 14.98 -25.66 0.60
CA GLY A 301 16.17 -24.96 1.08
C GLY A 301 16.21 -23.47 0.70
N MET A 302 15.14 -22.92 0.10
CA MET A 302 15.04 -21.48 -0.11
C MET A 302 14.78 -20.78 1.21
N GLY A 303 15.69 -19.90 1.61
CA GLY A 303 15.56 -19.12 2.82
C GLY A 303 15.03 -17.71 2.56
N ALA A 304 14.28 -17.21 3.52
CA ALA A 304 13.93 -15.81 3.63
C ALA A 304 14.28 -15.30 5.04
N LYS A 305 14.25 -14.00 5.22
CA LYS A 305 14.54 -13.35 6.49
C LYS A 305 13.57 -12.22 6.71
N PHE A 306 12.91 -12.18 7.85
CA PHE A 306 12.24 -10.98 8.31
C PHE A 306 13.20 -10.11 9.10
N GLN A 307 13.27 -8.86 8.72
CA GLN A 307 13.94 -7.82 9.49
C GLN A 307 12.86 -6.98 10.16
N ILE A 308 12.79 -7.05 11.48
CA ILE A 308 11.90 -6.20 12.26
C ILE A 308 12.68 -4.93 12.58
N ARG A 309 12.37 -3.87 11.85
CA ARG A 309 13.08 -2.60 11.94
C ARG A 309 12.52 -1.71 13.01
N GLN A 310 13.43 -1.05 13.66
CA GLN A 310 13.11 0.05 14.56
C GLN A 310 12.56 1.25 13.82
N ASN A 311 11.79 2.05 14.54
CA ASN A 311 11.40 3.36 14.07
C ASN A 311 11.36 4.37 15.21
N SER A 312 12.12 5.44 15.05
CA SER A 312 12.20 6.55 16.01
C SER A 312 10.91 7.36 16.18
N LYS A 313 9.86 7.04 15.40
CA LYS A 313 8.61 7.83 15.36
C LYS A 313 7.39 7.13 15.96
N GLY A 314 7.62 6.16 16.85
CA GLY A 314 6.53 5.47 17.52
C GLY A 314 6.09 4.17 16.84
N PHE A 315 5.25 3.46 17.52
CA PHE A 315 4.88 2.06 17.34
C PHE A 315 4.20 1.67 16.05
N SER A 316 3.30 2.50 15.56
CA SER A 316 2.60 2.27 14.28
C SER A 316 3.55 2.03 13.09
N ASN A 317 4.84 1.97 13.36
CA ASN A 317 5.90 1.95 12.39
C ASN A 317 6.86 0.75 12.49
N LEU A 318 6.60 -0.27 13.33
CA LEU A 318 7.35 -1.52 13.20
C LEU A 318 7.23 -2.04 11.76
N LYS A 319 8.36 -2.32 11.15
CA LYS A 319 8.44 -2.76 9.77
C LYS A 319 8.94 -4.18 9.74
N PHE A 320 8.05 -5.10 9.40
CA PHE A 320 8.42 -6.45 9.03
C PHE A 320 8.78 -6.45 7.56
N GLU A 321 10.07 -6.45 7.25
CA GLU A 321 10.57 -6.41 5.88
C GLU A 321 11.17 -7.77 5.51
N PRO A 322 10.44 -8.63 4.76
CA PRO A 322 11.00 -9.89 4.27
C PRO A 322 12.07 -9.62 3.21
N THR A 323 13.17 -10.36 3.28
CA THR A 323 14.25 -10.37 2.31
C THR A 323 14.55 -11.80 1.89
N GLN A 324 14.95 -12.02 0.64
CA GLN A 324 15.35 -13.33 0.16
C GLN A 324 16.81 -13.61 0.52
N ARG A 325 17.15 -14.82 1.01
CA ARG A 325 18.56 -15.22 1.22
C ARG A 325 19.27 -15.37 -0.12
N GLY A 326 20.45 -14.83 -0.25
CA GLY A 326 21.42 -15.14 -1.31
C GLY A 326 21.46 -14.21 -2.53
N ALA A 327 20.51 -13.38 -2.80
CA ALA A 327 20.55 -12.44 -3.91
C ALA A 327 20.52 -11.01 -3.39
N GLY A 328 21.69 -10.41 -3.08
CA GLY A 328 21.84 -8.98 -2.88
C GLY A 328 20.75 -8.27 -2.09
N ALA A 329 20.23 -8.87 -1.00
CA ALA A 329 19.31 -8.29 -0.02
C ALA A 329 18.12 -7.48 -0.61
N ALA A 330 17.55 -7.89 -1.73
CA ALA A 330 16.37 -7.25 -2.28
C ALA A 330 15.19 -7.43 -1.32
N ARG A 331 14.70 -6.32 -0.75
CA ARG A 331 13.52 -6.33 0.10
C ARG A 331 12.30 -6.71 -0.73
N LEU A 332 11.59 -7.74 -0.31
CA LEU A 332 10.39 -8.20 -0.99
C LEU A 332 9.20 -7.26 -0.75
N GLY A 333 9.23 -6.50 0.34
CA GLY A 333 8.17 -5.55 0.66
C GLY A 333 8.09 -5.23 2.14
N LYS A 334 6.88 -5.05 2.65
CA LYS A 334 6.60 -4.69 4.05
C LYS A 334 5.27 -5.30 4.46
N VAL A 335 5.23 -5.99 5.59
CA VAL A 335 3.99 -6.43 6.24
C VAL A 335 3.42 -5.27 7.05
N PRO A 336 2.21 -4.78 6.76
CA PRO A 336 1.55 -3.78 7.58
C PRO A 336 1.17 -4.35 8.94
N LEU A 337 1.33 -3.58 10.00
CA LEU A 337 0.96 -3.99 11.36
C LEU A 337 -0.53 -4.38 11.46
N SER A 338 -1.41 -3.66 10.76
CA SER A 338 -2.86 -3.98 10.74
C SER A 338 -3.18 -5.35 10.15
N MET A 339 -2.31 -5.89 9.28
CA MET A 339 -2.48 -7.23 8.72
C MET A 339 -1.90 -8.29 9.66
N LEU A 340 -0.78 -7.98 10.29
CA LEU A 340 -0.19 -8.87 11.31
C LEU A 340 -1.16 -9.10 12.47
N LYS A 341 -1.85 -8.06 12.93
CA LYS A 341 -2.88 -8.14 13.95
C LYS A 341 -3.93 -9.20 13.61
N VAL A 342 -4.47 -9.14 12.41
CA VAL A 342 -5.51 -10.07 11.96
C VAL A 342 -5.01 -11.51 11.89
N LEU A 343 -3.79 -11.70 11.43
CA LEU A 343 -3.17 -13.02 11.43
C LEU A 343 -3.06 -13.55 12.86
N LEU A 344 -2.62 -12.74 13.80
CA LEU A 344 -2.48 -13.14 15.20
C LEU A 344 -3.83 -13.39 15.89
N GLU A 345 -4.87 -12.63 15.55
CA GLU A 345 -6.24 -12.89 16.03
C GLU A 345 -6.76 -14.26 15.59
N SER A 346 -6.41 -14.73 14.39
CA SER A 346 -6.79 -16.06 13.91
C SER A 346 -6.17 -17.21 14.72
N TYR A 347 -5.11 -16.93 15.47
CA TYR A 347 -4.45 -17.86 16.40
C TYR A 347 -4.85 -17.65 17.86
N GLY A 348 -5.94 -16.92 18.12
CA GLY A 348 -6.42 -16.68 19.48
C GLY A 348 -5.65 -15.60 20.25
N ILE A 349 -4.68 -14.96 19.62
CA ILE A 349 -4.02 -13.76 20.17
C ILE A 349 -4.93 -12.58 19.90
N THR A 350 -5.81 -12.30 20.86
CA THR A 350 -6.89 -11.36 20.70
C THR A 350 -6.40 -9.92 20.58
N GLU A 351 -7.24 -9.07 19.97
CA GLU A 351 -7.05 -7.62 19.93
C GLU A 351 -6.74 -7.03 21.32
N ARG A 352 -7.35 -7.59 22.36
CA ARG A 352 -7.13 -7.16 23.74
C ARG A 352 -5.74 -7.48 24.25
N ASP A 353 -5.19 -8.65 23.86
CA ASP A 353 -3.82 -9.04 24.22
C ASP A 353 -2.79 -8.35 23.33
N PHE A 354 -3.14 -8.03 22.09
CA PHE A 354 -2.25 -7.49 21.09
C PHE A 354 -2.37 -5.96 20.91
N GLU A 355 -3.57 -5.37 20.81
CA GLU A 355 -3.73 -3.93 20.58
C GLU A 355 -3.59 -3.11 21.87
N ASN A 356 -4.29 -3.48 22.93
CA ASN A 356 -4.21 -2.68 24.16
C ASN A 356 -2.86 -2.84 24.84
N ARG A 357 -2.27 -4.04 24.82
CA ARG A 357 -0.93 -4.28 25.37
C ARG A 357 0.19 -3.99 24.38
N TRP A 358 -0.06 -4.13 23.10
CA TRP A 358 0.92 -3.81 22.08
C TRP A 358 1.01 -2.31 21.78
N GLN A 359 -0.05 -1.56 21.94
CA GLN A 359 -0.04 -0.10 21.88
C GLN A 359 0.33 0.55 23.22
N MET A 360 0.15 -0.16 24.33
CA MET A 360 0.64 0.24 25.63
C MET A 360 2.08 -0.26 25.78
N TYR A 361 3.00 0.59 25.51
CA TYR A 361 4.43 0.34 25.64
C TYR A 361 5.03 1.46 26.47
N PRO A 362 6.03 1.14 27.27
CA PRO A 362 6.70 2.15 28.06
C PRO A 362 7.35 3.19 27.15
N GLY A 363 6.92 4.42 27.23
CA GLY A 363 7.52 5.56 26.54
C GLY A 363 8.66 6.20 27.32
N ASN A 364 8.81 5.83 28.58
CA ASN A 364 9.82 6.33 29.50
C ASN A 364 10.15 5.27 30.57
N GLY A 365 11.17 5.54 31.40
CA GLY A 365 11.64 4.62 32.41
C GLY A 365 10.60 4.30 33.49
N GLN A 366 9.79 5.27 33.91
CA GLN A 366 8.74 5.05 34.91
C GLN A 366 7.66 4.08 34.42
N GLU A 367 7.19 4.28 33.21
CA GLU A 367 6.21 3.38 32.58
C GLU A 367 6.77 1.96 32.43
N PHE A 368 8.08 1.83 32.14
CA PHE A 368 8.72 0.53 32.08
C PHE A 368 8.87 -0.10 33.48
N GLU A 369 9.19 0.67 34.50
CA GLU A 369 9.28 0.20 35.88
C GLU A 369 7.94 -0.38 36.33
N ASP A 370 6.84 0.24 35.95
CA ASP A 370 5.47 -0.24 36.28
C ASP A 370 5.12 -1.55 35.58
N GLU A 371 5.75 -1.87 34.43
CA GLU A 371 5.49 -3.06 33.61
C GLU A 371 6.70 -4.04 33.56
N GLN A 372 7.78 -3.77 34.27
CA GLN A 372 9.05 -4.49 34.12
C GLN A 372 8.95 -6.00 34.37
N ASP A 373 8.08 -6.43 35.28
CA ASP A 373 7.90 -7.84 35.60
C ASP A 373 7.30 -8.61 34.42
N ASP A 374 6.35 -8.00 33.70
CA ASP A 374 5.77 -8.59 32.49
C ASP A 374 6.83 -8.71 31.38
N TYR A 375 7.63 -7.68 31.17
CA TYR A 375 8.71 -7.71 30.17
C TYR A 375 9.82 -8.67 30.54
N LYS A 376 10.17 -8.75 31.84
CA LYS A 376 11.15 -9.73 32.34
C LYS A 376 10.65 -11.15 32.11
N MET A 377 9.40 -11.43 32.46
CA MET A 377 8.76 -12.74 32.24
C MET A 377 8.82 -13.14 30.75
N MET A 378 8.47 -12.21 29.84
CA MET A 378 8.54 -12.47 28.39
C MET A 378 9.97 -12.76 27.94
N PHE A 379 10.96 -11.97 28.39
CA PHE A 379 12.36 -12.17 28.06
C PHE A 379 12.91 -13.50 28.59
N ASP A 380 12.61 -13.81 29.84
CA ASP A 380 13.06 -15.06 30.49
C ASP A 380 12.48 -16.30 29.79
N ALA A 381 11.21 -16.20 29.31
CA ALA A 381 10.55 -17.27 28.59
C ALA A 381 11.20 -17.60 27.26
N ILE A 382 11.67 -16.58 26.51
CA ILE A 382 12.25 -16.78 25.17
C ILE A 382 13.77 -16.85 25.16
N HIS A 383 14.44 -16.61 26.29
CA HIS A 383 15.89 -16.46 26.37
C HIS A 383 16.68 -17.65 25.79
N GLY A 384 16.15 -18.87 25.92
CA GLY A 384 16.77 -20.08 25.40
C GLY A 384 16.54 -20.31 23.91
N ASP A 385 15.49 -19.67 23.34
CA ASP A 385 15.02 -19.88 21.98
C ASP A 385 15.49 -18.76 21.00
N VAL A 386 16.16 -17.73 21.52
CA VAL A 386 16.66 -16.61 20.73
C VAL A 386 18.16 -16.44 20.91
N GLU A 387 18.85 -16.09 19.82
CA GLU A 387 20.26 -15.69 19.89
C GLU A 387 20.33 -14.28 20.51
N THR A 388 20.66 -14.23 21.81
CA THR A 388 20.85 -12.99 22.57
C THR A 388 22.23 -12.99 23.24
N ASN A 389 22.65 -11.82 23.70
CA ASN A 389 23.99 -11.63 24.29
C ASN A 389 23.95 -11.06 25.71
N ILE A 390 22.78 -11.00 26.33
CA ILE A 390 22.65 -10.60 27.73
C ILE A 390 22.06 -11.76 28.56
N GLN A 391 22.41 -11.76 29.82
CA GLN A 391 21.84 -12.72 30.78
C GLN A 391 20.43 -12.26 31.22
N LYS A 392 19.62 -13.17 31.72
CA LYS A 392 18.25 -12.89 32.20
C LYS A 392 18.22 -11.78 33.23
N ASP A 393 19.14 -11.80 34.19
CA ASP A 393 19.19 -10.81 35.27
C ASP A 393 19.66 -9.43 34.82
N ASP A 394 20.34 -9.33 33.67
CA ASP A 394 20.82 -8.07 33.12
C ASP A 394 19.74 -7.31 32.32
N PHE A 395 18.64 -7.98 31.97
CA PHE A 395 17.62 -7.41 31.07
C PHE A 395 17.00 -6.12 31.63
N VAL A 396 16.37 -6.20 32.82
CA VAL A 396 15.70 -5.04 33.42
C VAL A 396 16.67 -3.90 33.73
N PRO A 397 17.83 -4.13 34.39
CA PRO A 397 18.80 -3.08 34.64
C PRO A 397 19.27 -2.37 33.35
N ASN A 398 19.43 -3.12 32.27
CA ASN A 398 19.91 -2.56 31.00
C ASN A 398 18.86 -1.74 30.28
N VAL A 399 17.61 -2.16 30.32
CA VAL A 399 16.48 -1.39 29.75
C VAL A 399 16.30 -0.09 30.54
N MET A 400 16.29 -0.15 31.89
CA MET A 400 16.18 1.03 32.75
C MET A 400 17.29 2.04 32.47
N ARG A 401 18.54 1.59 32.50
CA ARG A 401 19.71 2.44 32.17
C ARG A 401 19.58 3.09 30.79
N SER A 402 19.00 2.38 29.82
CA SER A 402 18.81 2.91 28.47
C SER A 402 17.82 4.06 28.44
N PHE A 403 16.76 4.03 29.24
CA PHE A 403 15.81 5.14 29.39
C PHE A 403 16.41 6.36 30.10
N GLU A 404 17.36 6.15 31.00
CA GLU A 404 18.06 7.23 31.71
C GLU A 404 19.06 8.00 30.81
N THR A 405 19.42 7.42 29.67
CA THR A 405 20.44 7.96 28.79
C THR A 405 19.82 8.94 27.79
N THR A 406 20.14 10.21 27.89
CA THR A 406 19.47 11.33 27.18
C THR A 406 19.70 11.38 25.66
N ASP A 407 20.69 10.68 25.13
CA ASP A 407 21.08 10.79 23.73
C ASP A 407 20.38 9.79 22.78
N VAL A 408 19.61 8.85 23.30
CA VAL A 408 18.85 7.90 22.51
C VAL A 408 17.37 8.24 22.62
N SER A 409 16.71 8.40 21.47
CA SER A 409 15.25 8.56 21.48
C SER A 409 14.59 7.34 22.15
N ASN A 410 13.79 7.57 23.18
CA ASN A 410 13.00 6.52 23.85
C ASN A 410 12.23 5.63 22.86
N GLY A 411 11.90 6.15 21.68
CA GLY A 411 11.27 5.39 20.61
C GLY A 411 12.05 4.18 20.12
N TYR A 412 13.38 4.16 20.28
CA TYR A 412 14.19 2.98 19.95
C TYR A 412 14.04 1.87 21.00
N ILE A 413 14.10 2.25 22.27
CA ILE A 413 13.94 1.32 23.40
C ILE A 413 12.53 0.72 23.34
N THR A 414 11.54 1.55 23.22
CA THR A 414 10.15 1.19 23.03
C THR A 414 9.95 0.23 21.87
N SER A 415 10.55 0.52 20.71
CA SER A 415 10.50 -0.35 19.54
C SER A 415 11.11 -1.73 19.83
N LYS A 416 12.17 -1.79 20.64
CA LYS A 416 12.82 -3.04 21.01
C LYS A 416 11.96 -3.88 21.95
N LEU A 417 11.35 -3.25 22.93
CA LEU A 417 10.40 -3.92 23.85
C LEU A 417 9.19 -4.50 23.10
N GLN A 418 8.77 -3.83 22.07
CA GLN A 418 7.70 -4.32 21.20
C GLN A 418 8.12 -5.51 20.35
N GLN A 419 9.35 -5.49 19.83
CA GLN A 419 9.91 -6.64 19.13
C GLN A 419 9.96 -7.85 20.08
N LEU A 420 10.28 -7.63 21.35
CA LEU A 420 10.24 -8.67 22.39
C LEU A 420 8.84 -9.26 22.54
N LYS A 421 7.81 -8.42 22.68
CA LYS A 421 6.42 -8.88 22.75
C LYS A 421 6.05 -9.73 21.54
N PHE A 422 6.39 -9.27 20.34
CA PHE A 422 6.08 -10.02 19.12
C PHE A 422 6.77 -11.38 19.11
N VAL A 423 8.05 -11.43 19.43
CA VAL A 423 8.81 -12.70 19.45
C VAL A 423 8.27 -13.65 20.53
N TYR A 424 7.95 -13.11 21.70
CA TYR A 424 7.31 -13.91 22.76
C TYR A 424 6.00 -14.54 22.27
N HIS A 425 5.10 -13.76 21.70
CA HIS A 425 3.84 -14.32 21.18
C HIS A 425 4.06 -15.29 20.02
N LEU A 426 5.02 -15.03 19.13
CA LEU A 426 5.36 -15.98 18.06
C LEU A 426 5.80 -17.33 18.65
N LEU A 427 6.67 -17.33 19.66
CA LEU A 427 7.20 -18.55 20.26
C LEU A 427 6.22 -19.26 21.20
N THR A 428 5.13 -18.62 21.62
CA THR A 428 4.04 -19.29 22.36
C THR A 428 3.08 -20.07 21.46
N LEU A 429 3.12 -19.84 20.14
CA LEU A 429 2.36 -20.63 19.16
C LEU A 429 2.97 -22.04 19.02
N SER A 430 2.15 -23.00 18.61
CA SER A 430 2.67 -24.30 18.17
C SER A 430 3.57 -24.12 16.94
N THR A 431 4.46 -25.07 16.69
CA THR A 431 5.36 -25.04 15.52
C THR A 431 4.59 -24.87 14.20
N ASP A 432 3.46 -25.57 14.05
CA ASP A 432 2.63 -25.46 12.85
C ASP A 432 2.04 -24.06 12.69
N GLU A 433 1.55 -23.47 13.77
CA GLU A 433 1.00 -22.10 13.77
C GLU A 433 2.09 -21.05 13.49
N GLN A 434 3.29 -21.21 14.06
CA GLN A 434 4.45 -20.35 13.76
C GLN A 434 4.76 -20.39 12.26
N ASN A 435 4.85 -21.58 11.68
CA ASN A 435 5.17 -21.79 10.27
C ASN A 435 4.10 -21.20 9.36
N ILE A 436 2.82 -21.39 9.68
CA ILE A 436 1.72 -20.80 8.92
C ILE A 436 1.77 -19.27 9.03
N LEU A 437 1.92 -18.71 10.23
CA LEU A 437 1.99 -17.27 10.45
C LEU A 437 3.15 -16.63 9.67
N LEU A 438 4.35 -17.20 9.76
CA LEU A 438 5.53 -16.70 9.06
C LEU A 438 5.40 -16.82 7.54
N THR A 439 4.81 -17.91 7.07
CA THR A 439 4.50 -18.09 5.63
C THR A 439 3.53 -17.01 5.15
N GLU A 440 2.43 -16.78 5.86
CA GLU A 440 1.46 -15.73 5.53
C GLU A 440 2.08 -14.32 5.60
N MET A 441 2.92 -14.04 6.59
CA MET A 441 3.67 -12.79 6.68
C MET A 441 4.60 -12.59 5.48
N LEU A 442 5.28 -13.65 5.02
CA LEU A 442 6.12 -13.60 3.83
C LEU A 442 5.30 -13.24 2.59
N TYR A 443 4.16 -13.90 2.39
CA TYR A 443 3.23 -13.60 1.30
C TYR A 443 2.75 -12.15 1.34
N LEU A 444 2.34 -11.67 2.50
CA LEU A 444 1.90 -10.29 2.71
C LEU A 444 3.00 -9.26 2.43
N GLY A 445 4.22 -9.56 2.86
CA GLY A 445 5.38 -8.71 2.63
C GLY A 445 5.77 -8.63 1.17
N ALA A 446 5.68 -9.75 0.47
CA ALA A 446 6.04 -9.88 -0.94
C ALA A 446 5.02 -9.25 -1.92
N LYS A 447 3.95 -8.64 -1.45
CA LYS A 447 2.86 -8.08 -2.29
C LYS A 447 3.28 -7.02 -3.31
N LYS A 448 4.40 -6.35 -3.12
CA LYS A 448 5.00 -5.49 -4.16
C LYS A 448 5.85 -6.27 -5.15
N GLY A 449 6.17 -7.50 -4.82
CA GLY A 449 6.91 -8.43 -5.62
C GLY A 449 6.00 -9.26 -6.50
N LYS A 450 6.51 -10.33 -7.00
CA LYS A 450 5.97 -11.16 -8.06
C LYS A 450 5.01 -12.27 -7.58
N ILE A 451 4.49 -12.23 -6.36
CA ILE A 451 3.86 -13.39 -5.73
C ILE A 451 2.35 -13.23 -5.53
N PHE A 452 1.86 -12.03 -5.26
CA PHE A 452 0.46 -11.77 -4.92
C PHE A 452 -0.34 -11.19 -6.07
N GLY A 453 -1.64 -11.52 -6.08
CA GLY A 453 -2.62 -10.97 -7.00
C GLY A 453 -2.34 -11.31 -8.47
N PRO A 454 -2.71 -12.52 -8.92
CA PRO A 454 -2.58 -12.87 -10.33
C PRO A 454 -3.38 -11.91 -11.20
N HIS A 455 -2.74 -11.31 -12.17
CA HIS A 455 -3.39 -10.35 -13.08
C HIS A 455 -2.67 -10.25 -14.42
N GLY A 456 -3.39 -9.75 -15.41
CA GLY A 456 -2.79 -9.26 -16.64
C GLY A 456 -2.40 -7.80 -16.51
N LYS A 457 -1.23 -7.42 -16.95
CA LYS A 457 -0.79 -6.02 -17.04
C LYS A 457 -0.80 -5.60 -18.50
N LEU A 458 -1.59 -4.60 -18.81
CA LEU A 458 -1.78 -4.06 -20.16
C LEU A 458 -1.15 -2.66 -20.23
N TYR A 459 -0.08 -2.51 -21.05
CA TYR A 459 0.72 -1.28 -21.11
C TYR A 459 1.35 -1.04 -22.48
#